data_d05b97e548a73560dcc180856f51a2e6
#
_entry.id   d05b97e548a73560dcc180856f51a2e6
#
_cell.length_a   1.000
_cell.length_b   1.000
_cell.length_c   1.000
_cell.angle_alpha   90.00
_cell.angle_beta   90.00
_cell.angle_gamma   90.00
#
_symmetry.space_group_name_H-M   'P 1'
#
loop_
_entity.id
_entity.type
_entity.pdbx_description
1 polymer ?
#
loop_
_entity_poly.entity_id
_entity_poly.type
_entity_poly.pdbx_seq_one_letter_code
_entity_poly.pdbx_strand_id
1 'polypeptide(L)'
;MRSKNQEQLLLLSISAAMAALSVVFTRFLGFSAEGTPFRFEIGFLPIAIAAYAAGPFYSAAAYCTADVIGSFFSGYAPNPWISMAQVLSGILMGVFFKRKHSLPRAVICFSIIAVFVEILIKSPVFVYMYSWTWGFTFTTRTINALINLPIRIFIYYFTLKAIKKPLDQLL
;
A
#
# COMPACT_ATOMS: atom_id res chain seq x y z
N MET A 1 28.03 -4.71 16.75
CA MET A 1 27.53 -5.27 15.46
C MET A 1 26.38 -6.21 15.77
N ARG A 2 25.20 -5.98 15.15
CA ARG A 2 24.08 -6.91 15.29
C ARG A 2 24.35 -8.18 14.48
N SER A 3 23.94 -9.35 15.00
CA SER A 3 24.02 -10.59 14.20
C SER A 3 23.00 -10.54 13.05
N LYS A 4 23.26 -11.28 11.96
CA LYS A 4 22.31 -11.37 10.82
C LYS A 4 20.89 -11.76 11.25
N ASN A 5 20.77 -12.66 12.22
CA ASN A 5 19.50 -13.09 12.77
C ASN A 5 18.77 -11.96 13.51
N GLN A 6 19.51 -11.14 14.27
CA GLN A 6 18.94 -9.98 14.97
C GLN A 6 18.45 -8.90 14.01
N GLU A 7 19.15 -8.69 12.89
CA GLU A 7 18.70 -7.77 11.84
C GLU A 7 17.43 -8.26 11.17
N GLN A 8 17.36 -9.53 10.81
CA GLN A 8 16.17 -10.14 10.21
C GLN A 8 14.96 -10.08 11.15
N LEU A 9 15.14 -10.38 12.43
CA LEU A 9 14.09 -10.27 13.43
C LEU A 9 13.57 -8.84 13.58
N LEU A 10 14.47 -7.86 13.58
CA LEU A 10 14.10 -6.44 13.63
C LEU A 10 13.25 -6.04 12.42
N LEU A 11 13.70 -6.40 11.21
CA LEU A 11 12.97 -6.08 9.96
C LEU A 11 11.60 -6.77 9.92
N LEU A 12 11.52 -8.02 10.39
CA LEU A 12 10.26 -8.75 10.51
C LEU A 12 9.31 -8.06 11.50
N SER A 13 9.81 -7.67 12.68
CA SER A 13 9.02 -6.99 13.72
C SER A 13 8.48 -5.65 13.23
N ILE A 14 9.33 -4.84 12.58
CA ILE A 14 8.91 -3.56 11.96
C ILE A 14 7.81 -3.83 10.92
N SER A 15 8.01 -4.81 10.04
CA SER A 15 7.06 -5.11 8.97
C SER A 15 5.73 -5.63 9.50
N ALA A 16 5.74 -6.44 10.55
CA ALA A 16 4.54 -6.92 11.23
C ALA A 16 3.77 -5.77 11.91
N ALA A 17 4.47 -4.89 12.62
CA ALA A 17 3.86 -3.70 13.23
C ALA A 17 3.25 -2.77 12.16
N MET A 18 3.95 -2.57 11.03
CA MET A 18 3.44 -1.76 9.93
C MET A 18 2.26 -2.42 9.22
N ALA A 19 2.21 -3.75 9.11
CA ALA A 19 1.05 -4.46 8.60
C ALA A 19 -0.18 -4.26 9.51
N ALA A 20 -0.02 -4.41 10.81
CA ALA A 20 -1.10 -4.16 11.78
C ALA A 20 -1.60 -2.70 11.70
N LEU A 21 -0.67 -1.74 11.65
CA LEU A 21 -1.02 -0.32 11.51
C LEU A 21 -1.73 -0.03 10.17
N SER A 22 -1.34 -0.72 9.09
CA SER A 22 -2.01 -0.63 7.78
C SER A 22 -3.46 -1.09 7.84
N VAL A 23 -3.75 -2.19 8.56
CA VAL A 23 -5.13 -2.65 8.81
C VAL A 23 -5.93 -1.57 9.52
N VAL A 24 -5.38 -1.01 10.61
CA VAL A 24 -6.05 0.07 11.36
C VAL A 24 -6.30 1.28 10.47
N PHE A 25 -5.31 1.74 9.72
CA PHE A 25 -5.47 2.91 8.86
C PHE A 25 -6.47 2.68 7.73
N THR A 26 -6.49 1.49 7.16
CA THR A 26 -7.44 1.16 6.08
C THR A 26 -8.88 1.06 6.59
N ARG A 27 -9.09 0.57 7.81
CA ARG A 27 -10.43 0.29 8.34
C ARG A 27 -11.02 1.44 9.15
N PHE A 28 -10.21 2.17 9.89
CA PHE A 28 -10.68 3.24 10.78
C PHE A 28 -10.41 4.64 10.24
N LEU A 29 -9.38 4.83 9.41
CA LEU A 29 -9.04 6.13 8.82
C LEU A 29 -9.34 6.18 7.31
N GLY A 30 -9.69 5.05 6.68
CA GLY A 30 -10.16 5.02 5.30
C GLY A 30 -11.54 5.68 5.21
N PHE A 31 -11.66 6.70 4.36
CA PHE A 31 -12.94 7.35 4.08
C PHE A 31 -13.47 6.86 2.74
N SER A 32 -14.62 6.22 2.77
CA SER A 32 -15.42 5.96 1.57
C SER A 32 -16.69 6.80 1.67
N ALA A 33 -16.90 7.70 0.72
CA ALA A 33 -18.14 8.45 0.66
C ALA A 33 -19.27 7.49 0.24
N GLU A 34 -20.21 7.25 1.15
CA GLU A 34 -21.36 6.38 0.88
C GLU A 34 -22.09 6.82 -0.39
N GLY A 35 -22.45 5.87 -1.23
CA GLY A 35 -23.11 6.14 -2.52
C GLY A 35 -22.20 6.67 -3.63
N THR A 36 -20.90 6.85 -3.37
CA THR A 36 -19.93 7.26 -4.39
C THR A 36 -18.83 6.24 -4.55
N PRO A 37 -18.23 6.09 -5.76
CA PRO A 37 -17.11 5.20 -5.98
C PRO A 37 -15.78 5.72 -5.40
N PHE A 38 -15.81 6.85 -4.70
CA PHE A 38 -14.61 7.47 -4.14
C PHE A 38 -14.20 6.83 -2.84
N ARG A 39 -12.98 6.28 -2.82
CA ARG A 39 -12.38 5.70 -1.63
C ARG A 39 -11.01 6.33 -1.40
N PHE A 40 -10.87 6.93 -0.24
CA PHE A 40 -9.60 7.47 0.24
C PHE A 40 -8.95 6.46 1.20
N GLU A 41 -7.78 5.99 0.87
CA GLU A 41 -7.06 4.99 1.67
C GLU A 41 -5.71 5.54 2.13
N ILE A 42 -5.48 5.56 3.45
CA ILE A 42 -4.20 5.92 4.04
C ILE A 42 -3.38 4.67 4.42
N GLY A 43 -3.98 3.49 4.33
CA GLY A 43 -3.34 2.22 4.71
C GLY A 43 -2.06 1.86 3.93
N PHE A 44 -1.81 2.48 2.77
CA PHE A 44 -0.57 2.34 2.03
C PHE A 44 0.65 2.92 2.77
N LEU A 45 0.45 3.90 3.65
CA LEU A 45 1.53 4.65 4.30
C LEU A 45 2.40 3.77 5.22
N PRO A 46 1.85 2.97 6.16
CA PRO A 46 2.66 2.04 6.95
C PRO A 46 3.42 1.04 6.08
N ILE A 47 2.81 0.56 4.98
CA ILE A 47 3.48 -0.36 4.05
C ILE A 47 4.64 0.33 3.34
N ALA A 48 4.49 1.59 2.95
CA ALA A 48 5.57 2.37 2.35
C ALA A 48 6.74 2.61 3.35
N ILE A 49 6.46 2.74 4.64
CA ILE A 49 7.47 2.80 5.70
C ILE A 49 8.18 1.44 5.84
N ALA A 50 7.44 0.33 5.86
CA ALA A 50 8.02 -1.02 5.84
C ALA A 50 8.90 -1.24 4.59
N ALA A 51 8.45 -0.75 3.44
CA ALA A 51 9.20 -0.80 2.18
C ALA A 51 10.53 -0.03 2.25
N TYR A 52 10.53 1.14 2.89
CA TYR A 52 11.76 1.91 3.13
C TYR A 52 12.72 1.18 4.05
N ALA A 53 12.23 0.63 5.16
CA ALA A 53 13.04 -0.03 6.18
C ALA A 53 13.56 -1.40 5.73
N ALA A 54 12.68 -2.26 5.25
CA ALA A 54 12.94 -3.68 5.06
C ALA A 54 13.04 -4.11 3.58
N GLY A 55 12.51 -3.32 2.65
CA GLY A 55 12.58 -3.60 1.21
C GLY A 55 11.44 -4.48 0.67
N PRO A 56 11.57 -5.01 -0.58
CA PRO A 56 10.44 -5.52 -1.36
C PRO A 56 9.78 -6.76 -0.77
N PHE A 57 10.56 -7.70 -0.25
CA PHE A 57 10.03 -8.95 0.29
C PHE A 57 9.14 -8.70 1.52
N TYR A 58 9.64 -7.94 2.48
CA TYR A 58 8.93 -7.65 3.73
C TYR A 58 7.71 -6.74 3.51
N SER A 59 7.82 -5.75 2.61
CA SER A 59 6.67 -4.88 2.29
C SER A 59 5.58 -5.63 1.52
N ALA A 60 5.93 -6.57 0.66
CA ALA A 60 4.97 -7.44 -0.03
C ALA A 60 4.24 -8.34 0.96
N ALA A 61 4.97 -9.00 1.86
CA ALA A 61 4.40 -9.83 2.91
C ALA A 61 3.50 -9.01 3.85
N ALA A 62 3.96 -7.85 4.29
CA ALA A 62 3.19 -6.95 5.14
C ALA A 62 1.89 -6.49 4.47
N TYR A 63 1.92 -6.15 3.18
CA TYR A 63 0.74 -5.71 2.45
C TYR A 63 -0.26 -6.84 2.23
N CYS A 64 0.23 -8.04 1.88
CA CYS A 64 -0.59 -9.23 1.75
C CYS A 64 -1.30 -9.55 3.08
N THR A 65 -0.55 -9.59 4.17
CA THR A 65 -1.09 -9.86 5.52
C THR A 65 -2.11 -8.80 5.92
N ALA A 66 -1.83 -7.52 5.67
CA ALA A 66 -2.75 -6.43 5.97
C ALA A 66 -4.05 -6.53 5.16
N ASP A 67 -3.99 -6.93 3.88
CA ASP A 67 -5.16 -7.11 3.02
C ASP A 67 -6.02 -8.29 3.48
N VAL A 68 -5.41 -9.44 3.74
CA VAL A 68 -6.10 -10.65 4.20
C VAL A 68 -6.77 -10.40 5.55
N ILE A 69 -6.03 -9.94 6.55
CA ILE A 69 -6.57 -9.64 7.89
C ILE A 69 -7.65 -8.56 7.80
N GLY A 70 -7.37 -7.50 7.04
CA GLY A 70 -8.31 -6.42 6.84
C GLY A 70 -9.63 -6.87 6.20
N SER A 71 -9.60 -7.82 5.26
CA SER A 71 -10.80 -8.37 4.62
C SER A 71 -11.69 -9.10 5.63
N PHE A 72 -11.11 -9.90 6.52
CA PHE A 72 -11.85 -10.56 7.61
C PHE A 72 -12.53 -9.55 8.54
N PHE A 73 -11.85 -8.48 8.92
CA PHE A 73 -12.44 -7.41 9.75
C PHE A 73 -13.61 -6.68 9.08
N SER A 74 -13.70 -6.72 7.76
CA SER A 74 -14.82 -6.14 7.01
C SER A 74 -15.96 -7.11 6.73
N GLY A 75 -15.86 -8.36 7.20
CA GLY A 75 -16.86 -9.39 6.95
C GLY A 75 -16.84 -9.95 5.52
N TYR A 76 -15.79 -9.68 4.74
CA TYR A 76 -15.64 -10.23 3.39
C TYR A 76 -14.56 -11.31 3.36
N ALA A 77 -14.78 -12.35 2.54
CA ALA A 77 -13.73 -13.30 2.23
C ALA A 77 -12.58 -12.60 1.49
N PRO A 78 -11.31 -12.86 1.84
CA PRO A 78 -10.17 -12.32 1.10
C PRO A 78 -10.23 -12.75 -0.36
N ASN A 79 -10.04 -11.81 -1.27
CA ASN A 79 -9.99 -12.10 -2.68
C ASN A 79 -8.53 -12.31 -3.14
N PRO A 80 -8.17 -13.52 -3.63
CA PRO A 80 -6.78 -13.81 -4.01
C PRO A 80 -6.22 -12.84 -5.05
N TRP A 81 -7.01 -12.40 -6.02
CA TRP A 81 -6.59 -11.47 -7.06
C TRP A 81 -6.28 -10.07 -6.50
N ILE A 82 -7.11 -9.60 -5.56
CA ILE A 82 -6.87 -8.31 -4.90
C ILE A 82 -5.63 -8.41 -4.01
N SER A 83 -5.48 -9.51 -3.26
CA SER A 83 -4.29 -9.74 -2.44
C SER A 83 -3.01 -9.82 -3.28
N MET A 84 -3.05 -10.47 -4.44
CA MET A 84 -1.91 -10.48 -5.39
C MET A 84 -1.59 -9.07 -5.91
N ALA A 85 -2.59 -8.26 -6.21
CA ALA A 85 -2.39 -6.87 -6.60
C ALA A 85 -1.74 -6.04 -5.46
N GLN A 86 -2.09 -6.32 -4.20
CA GLN A 86 -1.44 -5.67 -3.04
C GLN A 86 0.00 -6.14 -2.86
N VAL A 87 0.28 -7.44 -3.05
CA VAL A 87 1.66 -7.97 -3.06
C VAL A 87 2.51 -7.24 -4.09
N LEU A 88 2.01 -7.10 -5.32
CA LEU A 88 2.71 -6.38 -6.39
C LEU A 88 2.96 -4.91 -6.01
N SER A 89 1.98 -4.23 -5.41
CA SER A 89 2.17 -2.87 -4.90
C SER A 89 3.25 -2.80 -3.82
N GLY A 90 3.28 -3.78 -2.91
CA GLY A 90 4.32 -3.89 -1.88
C GLY A 90 5.71 -4.10 -2.47
N ILE A 91 5.84 -4.98 -3.48
CA ILE A 91 7.11 -5.20 -4.19
C ILE A 91 7.59 -3.89 -4.84
N LEU A 92 6.72 -3.22 -5.59
CA LEU A 92 7.06 -1.94 -6.25
C LEU A 92 7.51 -0.90 -5.24
N MET A 93 6.77 -0.69 -4.15
CA MET A 93 7.19 0.23 -3.10
C MET A 93 8.57 -0.16 -2.53
N GLY A 94 8.80 -1.44 -2.26
CA GLY A 94 10.09 -1.91 -1.73
C GLY A 94 11.27 -1.70 -2.67
N VAL A 95 11.08 -1.90 -3.98
CA VAL A 95 12.10 -1.67 -5.00
C VAL A 95 12.47 -0.19 -5.10
N PHE A 96 11.46 0.69 -5.09
CA PHE A 96 11.68 2.13 -5.25
C PHE A 96 12.13 2.83 -3.97
N PHE A 97 11.68 2.36 -2.80
CA PHE A 97 11.85 3.09 -1.54
C PHE A 97 12.93 2.56 -0.62
N LYS A 98 13.41 1.32 -0.77
CA LYS A 98 14.40 0.73 0.14
C LYS A 98 15.59 1.67 0.38
N ARG A 99 15.67 2.24 1.60
CA ARG A 99 16.67 3.21 2.05
C ARG A 99 16.86 4.44 1.14
N LYS A 100 15.85 4.73 0.32
CA LYS A 100 15.90 5.82 -0.67
C LYS A 100 14.67 6.71 -0.51
N HIS A 101 14.89 7.93 -0.06
CA HIS A 101 13.85 8.95 0.06
C HIS A 101 14.08 10.02 -1.00
N SER A 102 13.21 10.06 -2.02
CA SER A 102 13.29 11.03 -3.11
C SER A 102 11.90 11.26 -3.70
N LEU A 103 11.54 12.53 -3.91
CA LEU A 103 10.26 12.89 -4.50
C LEU A 103 10.05 12.27 -5.91
N PRO A 104 11.03 12.30 -6.84
CA PRO A 104 10.85 11.70 -8.16
C PRO A 104 10.55 10.20 -8.09
N ARG A 105 11.19 9.47 -7.17
CA ARG A 105 10.92 8.04 -6.97
C ARG A 105 9.52 7.78 -6.43
N ALA A 106 9.03 8.62 -5.54
CA ALA A 106 7.66 8.54 -5.04
C ALA A 106 6.66 8.76 -6.17
N VAL A 107 6.88 9.79 -6.99
CA VAL A 107 6.04 10.07 -8.17
C VAL A 107 6.01 8.88 -9.12
N ILE A 108 7.17 8.36 -9.52
CA ILE A 108 7.25 7.23 -10.46
C ILE A 108 6.59 5.98 -9.86
N CYS A 109 6.91 5.63 -8.62
CA CYS A 109 6.37 4.44 -7.96
C CYS A 109 4.85 4.48 -7.84
N PHE A 110 4.29 5.57 -7.30
CA PHE A 110 2.84 5.68 -7.14
C PHE A 110 2.11 5.84 -8.48
N SER A 111 2.73 6.43 -9.51
CA SER A 111 2.16 6.47 -10.86
C SER A 111 2.09 5.07 -11.49
N ILE A 112 3.13 4.25 -11.33
CA ILE A 112 3.13 2.86 -11.79
C ILE A 112 2.05 2.08 -11.04
N ILE A 113 1.95 2.20 -9.72
CA ILE A 113 0.92 1.52 -8.92
C ILE A 113 -0.48 1.98 -9.36
N ALA A 114 -0.70 3.27 -9.56
CA ALA A 114 -1.99 3.80 -9.97
C ALA A 114 -2.44 3.25 -11.33
N VAL A 115 -1.55 3.23 -12.32
CA VAL A 115 -1.90 2.76 -13.67
C VAL A 115 -1.98 1.24 -13.72
N PHE A 116 -0.91 0.54 -13.35
CA PHE A 116 -0.83 -0.90 -13.55
C PHE A 116 -1.63 -1.68 -12.52
N VAL A 117 -1.57 -1.32 -11.25
CA VAL A 117 -2.24 -2.09 -10.20
C VAL A 117 -3.68 -1.64 -10.00
N GLU A 118 -3.91 -0.35 -9.79
CA GLU A 118 -5.25 0.14 -9.45
C GLU A 118 -6.19 0.14 -10.67
N ILE A 119 -5.71 0.53 -11.85
CA ILE A 119 -6.55 0.63 -13.04
C ILE A 119 -6.55 -0.70 -13.81
N LEU A 120 -5.38 -1.22 -14.21
CA LEU A 120 -5.33 -2.37 -15.11
C LEU A 120 -5.62 -3.71 -14.41
N ILE A 121 -5.07 -3.96 -13.22
CA ILE A 121 -5.23 -5.26 -12.55
C ILE A 121 -6.54 -5.31 -11.76
N LYS A 122 -6.85 -4.29 -10.96
CA LYS A 122 -8.03 -4.34 -10.10
C LYS A 122 -9.34 -4.09 -10.84
N SER A 123 -9.37 -3.32 -11.95
CA SER A 123 -10.63 -3.04 -12.66
C SER A 123 -11.33 -4.30 -13.19
N PRO A 124 -10.66 -5.24 -13.90
CA PRO A 124 -11.27 -6.49 -14.30
C PRO A 124 -11.86 -7.29 -13.14
N VAL A 125 -11.13 -7.34 -12.02
CA VAL A 125 -11.59 -8.06 -10.81
C VAL A 125 -12.92 -7.47 -10.31
N PHE A 126 -13.04 -6.15 -10.28
CA PHE A 126 -14.28 -5.49 -9.85
C PHE A 126 -15.44 -5.69 -10.83
N VAL A 127 -15.17 -5.68 -12.15
CA VAL A 127 -16.18 -6.00 -13.17
C VAL A 127 -16.75 -7.41 -12.95
N TYR A 128 -15.87 -8.40 -12.75
CA TYR A 128 -16.31 -9.78 -12.54
C TYR A 128 -17.00 -9.99 -11.19
N MET A 129 -16.52 -9.36 -10.11
CA MET A 129 -17.08 -9.57 -8.76
C MET A 129 -18.41 -8.85 -8.54
N TYR A 130 -18.56 -7.64 -9.05
CA TYR A 130 -19.71 -6.79 -8.78
C TYR A 130 -20.64 -6.63 -10.00
N SER A 131 -20.35 -7.33 -11.11
CA SER A 131 -21.11 -7.24 -12.36
C SER A 131 -21.25 -5.80 -12.87
N TRP A 132 -20.23 -4.97 -12.61
CA TRP A 132 -20.21 -3.58 -13.07
C TRP A 132 -19.87 -3.49 -14.55
N THR A 133 -20.38 -2.46 -15.22
CA THR A 133 -20.02 -2.17 -16.61
C THR A 133 -18.55 -1.75 -16.72
N TRP A 134 -17.84 -2.22 -17.73
CA TRP A 134 -16.44 -1.87 -18.00
C TRP A 134 -16.20 -0.36 -18.01
N GLY A 135 -17.02 0.40 -18.75
CA GLY A 135 -16.91 1.86 -18.84
C GLY A 135 -17.01 2.54 -17.49
N PHE A 136 -18.00 2.16 -16.67
CA PHE A 136 -18.19 2.71 -15.34
C PHE A 136 -16.98 2.40 -14.44
N THR A 137 -16.50 1.15 -14.45
CA THR A 137 -15.39 0.74 -13.60
C THR A 137 -14.09 1.45 -13.96
N PHE A 138 -13.74 1.53 -15.25
CA PHE A 138 -12.53 2.23 -15.68
C PHE A 138 -12.59 3.72 -15.40
N THR A 139 -13.72 4.38 -15.66
CA THR A 139 -13.87 5.82 -15.40
C THR A 139 -13.73 6.12 -13.92
N THR A 140 -14.46 5.41 -13.06
CA THR A 140 -14.41 5.63 -11.61
C THR A 140 -13.04 5.33 -11.02
N ARG A 141 -12.36 4.26 -11.47
CA ARG A 141 -11.02 3.91 -11.05
C ARG A 141 -9.97 4.93 -11.48
N THR A 142 -10.07 5.44 -12.69
CA THR A 142 -9.18 6.48 -13.21
C THR A 142 -9.34 7.77 -12.41
N ILE A 143 -10.56 8.21 -12.15
CA ILE A 143 -10.82 9.40 -11.35
C ILE A 143 -10.27 9.22 -9.91
N ASN A 144 -10.53 8.06 -9.27
CA ASN A 144 -9.98 7.75 -7.97
C ASN A 144 -8.44 7.75 -7.97
N ALA A 145 -7.81 7.17 -8.97
CA ALA A 145 -6.36 7.14 -9.09
C ALA A 145 -5.78 8.56 -9.25
N LEU A 146 -6.39 9.41 -10.07
CA LEU A 146 -5.96 10.79 -10.28
C LEU A 146 -6.05 11.64 -9.02
N ILE A 147 -7.11 11.47 -8.22
CA ILE A 147 -7.29 12.22 -6.97
C ILE A 147 -6.34 11.70 -5.89
N ASN A 148 -6.24 10.38 -5.74
CA ASN A 148 -5.41 9.77 -4.69
C ASN A 148 -3.90 9.87 -4.97
N LEU A 149 -3.47 9.95 -6.23
CA LEU A 149 -2.05 9.98 -6.60
C LEU A 149 -1.29 11.13 -5.93
N PRO A 150 -1.69 12.42 -6.10
CA PRO A 150 -0.99 13.53 -5.47
C PRO A 150 -1.03 13.45 -3.95
N ILE A 151 -2.15 12.99 -3.39
CA ILE A 151 -2.33 12.86 -1.95
C ILE A 151 -1.39 11.79 -1.38
N ARG A 152 -1.27 10.63 -2.03
CA ARG A 152 -0.34 9.56 -1.64
C ARG A 152 1.11 10.03 -1.69
N ILE A 153 1.50 10.74 -2.75
CA ILE A 153 2.86 11.29 -2.89
C ILE A 153 3.16 12.28 -1.77
N PHE A 154 2.23 13.22 -1.51
CA PHE A 154 2.38 14.23 -0.47
C PHE A 154 2.52 13.61 0.92
N ILE A 155 1.56 12.77 1.30
CA ILE A 155 1.55 12.12 2.62
C ILE A 155 2.83 11.29 2.82
N TYR A 156 3.20 10.45 1.85
CA TYR A 156 4.42 9.65 1.92
C TYR A 156 5.66 10.50 2.09
N TYR A 157 5.83 11.53 1.24
CA TYR A 157 7.03 12.35 1.24
C TYR A 157 7.24 13.07 2.56
N PHE A 158 6.20 13.73 3.07
CA PHE A 158 6.29 14.48 4.33
C PHE A 158 6.44 13.57 5.54
N THR A 159 5.69 12.48 5.60
CA THR A 159 5.80 11.53 6.71
C THR A 159 7.20 10.91 6.76
N LEU A 160 7.69 10.42 5.63
CA LEU A 160 9.02 9.80 5.61
C LEU A 160 10.12 10.83 5.89
N LYS A 161 9.99 12.07 5.44
CA LYS A 161 10.92 13.16 5.80
C LYS A 161 11.01 13.38 7.31
N ALA A 162 9.88 13.26 8.02
CA ALA A 162 9.82 13.42 9.46
C ALA A 162 10.44 12.23 10.22
N ILE A 163 10.14 11.00 9.80
CA ILE A 163 10.53 9.78 10.53
C ILE A 163 11.85 9.14 10.05
N LYS A 164 12.42 9.61 8.94
CA LYS A 164 13.63 9.03 8.35
C LYS A 164 14.80 8.96 9.34
N LYS A 165 15.10 10.07 10.04
CA LYS A 165 16.22 10.12 10.97
C LYS A 165 16.13 9.07 12.09
N PRO A 166 15.05 8.98 12.87
CA PRO A 166 14.92 7.96 13.89
C PRO A 166 14.87 6.53 13.30
N LEU A 167 14.30 6.36 12.14
CA LEU A 167 14.22 5.05 11.48
C LEU A 167 15.60 4.57 11.02
N ASP A 168 16.43 5.45 10.45
CA ASP A 168 17.81 5.12 10.02
C ASP A 168 18.72 4.80 11.21
N GLN A 169 18.43 5.33 12.40
CA GLN A 169 19.16 5.00 13.63
C GLN A 169 18.81 3.62 14.18
N LEU A 170 17.61 3.13 13.90
CA LEU A 170 17.16 1.79 14.31
C LEU A 170 17.68 0.69 13.39
N LEU A 171 17.92 1.02 12.12
CA LEU A 171 18.33 0.10 11.04
C LEU A 171 19.86 0.06 10.87
#